data_3b9b2fe29044c228ff3d50621cf7371c
#
_entry.id   3b9b2fe29044c228ff3d50621cf7371c
#
_cell.length_a   1.000
_cell.length_b   1.000
_cell.length_c   1.000
_cell.angle_alpha   90.00
_cell.angle_beta   90.00
_cell.angle_gamma   90.00
#
_symmetry.space_group_name_H-M   'P 1'
#
loop_
_entity.id
_entity.type
_entity.pdbx_description
1 polymer ?
#
loop_
_entity_poly.entity_id
_entity_poly.type
_entity_poly.pdbx_seq_one_letter_code
_entity_poly.pdbx_strand_id
1 'polypeptide(L)'
;MDNVTAHGHASIKKGSKSFALASRVLPPALRDDASMLYAWCRYCDDVIDGQEMGHGQIEDYKTGQGERLEMLREKTARALSGKPMEDPVFAGLARVVKTHEINHRHPFDLLKGFEMDAEDRVYKSVDDILDYAYHVAGVVGVMMANIMGVRDDATLDRASDLGLAFQLTNIARDVIDDAQADRVFVPQDLLSKHGAPNAAQELAQRDNWPSAYKAACEQLDIAEAYYRSAKVGIRELDFRCAWAISAALKVYREIGEVLRSGGPEAWEGRVGAGKGRKLALAIGAAGPAIRRAKVEEVSREGFYDRP
;
A
#
# COMPACT_ATOMS: atom_id res chain seq x y z
N MET A 1 26.35 2.72 10.51
CA MET A 1 25.27 2.45 9.55
C MET A 1 25.92 2.40 8.18
N ASP A 2 25.77 1.29 7.47
CA ASP A 2 26.32 1.15 6.12
C ASP A 2 25.49 1.94 5.08
N ASN A 3 26.02 2.07 3.84
CA ASN A 3 25.41 2.87 2.78
C ASN A 3 24.01 2.35 2.39
N VAL A 4 23.78 1.04 2.43
CA VAL A 4 22.51 0.41 2.06
C VAL A 4 21.41 0.79 3.06
N THR A 5 21.68 0.66 4.35
CA THR A 5 20.77 1.06 5.43
C THR A 5 20.52 2.58 5.41
N ALA A 6 21.57 3.40 5.20
CA ALA A 6 21.42 4.85 5.11
C ALA A 6 20.50 5.25 3.96
N HIS A 7 20.62 4.61 2.80
CA HIS A 7 19.75 4.83 1.65
C HIS A 7 18.30 4.50 1.98
N GLY A 8 18.02 3.35 2.63
CA GLY A 8 16.69 2.96 3.07
C GLY A 8 16.03 4.01 3.97
N HIS A 9 16.76 4.49 4.98
CA HIS A 9 16.26 5.55 5.87
C HIS A 9 16.00 6.88 5.15
N ALA A 10 16.83 7.26 4.19
CA ALA A 10 16.63 8.47 3.39
C ALA A 10 15.35 8.36 2.54
N SER A 11 15.14 7.19 1.91
CA SER A 11 13.98 6.91 1.05
C SER A 11 12.66 6.97 1.82
N ILE A 12 12.53 6.27 2.95
CA ILE A 12 11.28 6.28 3.74
C ILE A 12 10.96 7.66 4.32
N LYS A 13 11.99 8.43 4.71
CA LYS A 13 11.83 9.79 5.25
C LYS A 13 11.29 10.76 4.19
N LYS A 14 11.74 10.63 2.93
CA LYS A 14 11.31 11.47 1.81
C LYS A 14 9.95 11.02 1.26
N GLY A 15 9.77 9.73 1.00
CA GLY A 15 8.64 9.19 0.26
C GLY A 15 7.36 9.00 1.09
N SER A 16 7.43 8.73 2.40
CA SER A 16 6.21 8.55 3.21
C SER A 16 6.34 9.04 4.65
N LYS A 17 5.70 10.17 4.94
CA LYS A 17 5.65 10.71 6.32
C LYS A 17 4.91 9.79 7.30
N SER A 18 3.90 9.06 6.83
CA SER A 18 3.10 8.16 7.67
C SER A 18 3.89 6.90 8.03
N PHE A 19 4.51 6.24 7.05
CA PHE A 19 5.37 5.08 7.30
C PHE A 19 6.63 5.45 8.08
N ALA A 20 7.26 6.59 7.78
CA ALA A 20 8.39 7.09 8.56
C ALA A 20 8.04 7.33 10.03
N LEU A 21 6.82 7.79 10.34
CA LEU A 21 6.35 7.96 11.72
C LEU A 21 6.13 6.60 12.40
N ALA A 22 5.41 5.69 11.75
CA ALA A 22 5.09 4.36 12.28
C ALA A 22 6.37 3.52 12.49
N SER A 23 7.33 3.57 11.57
CA SER A 23 8.58 2.81 11.66
C SER A 23 9.46 3.18 12.85
N ARG A 24 9.31 4.40 13.42
CA ARG A 24 10.09 4.82 14.61
C ARG A 24 9.80 3.96 15.85
N VAL A 25 8.64 3.31 15.89
CA VAL A 25 8.25 2.44 16.99
C VAL A 25 8.89 1.06 16.89
N LEU A 26 9.22 0.61 15.68
CA LEU A 26 9.87 -0.68 15.44
C LEU A 26 11.20 -0.81 16.19
N PRO A 27 11.61 -2.06 16.55
CA PRO A 27 12.97 -2.34 16.96
C PRO A 27 13.97 -1.84 15.91
N PRO A 28 15.16 -1.34 16.30
CA PRO A 28 16.10 -0.72 15.34
C PRO A 28 16.43 -1.61 14.14
N ALA A 29 16.72 -2.90 14.35
CA ALA A 29 17.04 -3.83 13.26
C ALA A 29 15.87 -3.99 12.28
N LEU A 30 14.63 -4.21 12.78
CA LEU A 30 13.44 -4.34 11.93
C LEU A 30 13.10 -3.04 11.22
N ARG A 31 13.38 -1.89 11.84
CA ARG A 31 13.21 -0.59 11.18
C ARG A 31 14.17 -0.42 10.01
N ASP A 32 15.43 -0.85 10.17
CA ASP A 32 16.43 -0.81 9.11
C ASP A 32 15.98 -1.67 7.93
N ASP A 33 15.55 -2.91 8.19
CA ASP A 33 15.07 -3.85 7.17
C ASP A 33 13.79 -3.36 6.49
N ALA A 34 12.81 -2.87 7.26
CA ALA A 34 11.58 -2.27 6.72
C ALA A 34 11.89 -1.05 5.84
N SER A 35 12.91 -0.23 6.20
CA SER A 35 13.31 0.93 5.40
C SER A 35 13.98 0.52 4.08
N MET A 36 14.75 -0.58 4.08
CA MET A 36 15.35 -1.13 2.86
C MET A 36 14.28 -1.73 1.93
N LEU A 37 13.31 -2.47 2.47
CA LEU A 37 12.18 -2.97 1.67
C LEU A 37 11.39 -1.81 1.06
N TYR A 38 11.06 -0.79 1.87
CA TYR A 38 10.37 0.41 1.40
C TYR A 38 11.13 1.10 0.25
N ALA A 39 12.46 1.21 0.37
CA ALA A 39 13.28 1.86 -0.66
C ALA A 39 13.17 1.13 -2.00
N TRP A 40 13.16 -0.21 -1.99
CA TRP A 40 12.99 -1.01 -3.19
C TRP A 40 11.58 -0.86 -3.78
N CYS A 41 10.52 -0.98 -2.97
CA CYS A 41 9.15 -0.80 -3.45
C CYS A 41 8.97 0.59 -4.09
N ARG A 42 9.44 1.65 -3.43
CA ARG A 42 9.34 3.02 -3.94
C ARG A 42 10.16 3.24 -5.21
N TYR A 43 11.36 2.67 -5.28
CA TYR A 43 12.17 2.76 -6.48
C TYR A 43 11.50 2.11 -7.69
N CYS A 44 10.87 0.94 -7.50
CA CYS A 44 10.14 0.27 -8.58
C CYS A 44 8.94 1.10 -9.05
N ASP A 45 8.17 1.63 -8.11
CA ASP A 45 7.05 2.54 -8.37
C ASP A 45 7.49 3.78 -9.17
N ASP A 46 8.49 4.50 -8.66
CA ASP A 46 9.03 5.71 -9.30
C ASP A 46 9.56 5.44 -10.72
N VAL A 47 10.23 4.30 -10.94
CA VAL A 47 10.75 3.91 -12.26
C VAL A 47 9.63 3.69 -13.28
N ILE A 48 8.55 3.04 -12.88
CA ILE A 48 7.40 2.78 -13.75
C ILE A 48 6.63 4.07 -14.04
N ASP A 49 6.39 4.89 -13.03
CA ASP A 49 5.63 6.13 -13.15
C ASP A 49 6.46 7.31 -13.69
N GLY A 50 7.75 7.12 -13.93
CA GLY A 50 8.63 8.21 -14.37
C GLY A 50 8.71 9.35 -13.35
N GLN A 51 8.75 9.01 -12.07
CA GLN A 51 8.75 9.93 -10.94
C GLN A 51 10.05 9.86 -10.13
N GLU A 52 10.28 10.82 -9.25
CA GLU A 52 11.31 10.78 -8.22
C GLU A 52 10.66 10.98 -6.85
N MET A 53 10.71 9.97 -5.98
CA MET A 53 10.10 9.97 -4.65
C MET A 53 8.58 10.29 -4.66
N GLY A 54 7.88 9.84 -5.72
CA GLY A 54 6.46 10.05 -5.93
C GLY A 54 6.09 11.46 -6.43
N HIS A 55 7.02 12.17 -7.05
CA HIS A 55 6.81 13.52 -7.56
C HIS A 55 7.50 13.74 -8.90
N GLY A 56 7.06 14.74 -9.64
CA GLY A 56 7.75 15.20 -10.85
C GLY A 56 7.66 14.21 -12.01
N GLN A 57 6.46 13.68 -12.29
CA GLN A 57 6.23 12.77 -13.41
C GLN A 57 6.70 13.39 -14.73
N ILE A 58 7.47 12.65 -15.51
CA ILE A 58 7.91 13.07 -16.85
C ILE A 58 6.76 13.02 -17.85
N GLU A 59 6.75 13.93 -18.81
CA GLU A 59 5.64 14.15 -19.75
C GLU A 59 5.26 12.90 -20.57
N ASP A 60 6.22 12.06 -20.90
CA ASP A 60 6.03 10.84 -21.71
C ASP A 60 6.43 9.56 -20.97
N TYR A 61 6.01 9.45 -19.70
CA TYR A 61 6.40 8.34 -18.83
C TYR A 61 5.91 6.97 -19.32
N LYS A 62 4.83 6.92 -20.11
CA LYS A 62 4.29 5.67 -20.67
C LYS A 62 5.24 5.06 -21.70
N THR A 63 6.01 5.88 -22.42
CA THR A 63 6.99 5.38 -23.39
C THR A 63 8.10 4.60 -22.66
N GLY A 64 8.35 3.36 -23.10
CA GLY A 64 9.39 2.49 -22.54
C GLY A 64 9.06 1.88 -21.16
N GLN A 65 7.82 1.91 -20.68
CA GLN A 65 7.43 1.24 -19.42
C GLN A 65 7.74 -0.25 -19.44
N GLY A 66 7.51 -0.96 -20.57
CA GLY A 66 7.83 -2.37 -20.71
C GLY A 66 9.33 -2.67 -20.55
N GLU A 67 10.21 -1.84 -21.13
CA GLU A 67 11.66 -1.97 -20.98
C GLU A 67 12.10 -1.70 -19.52
N ARG A 68 11.51 -0.71 -18.88
CA ARG A 68 11.77 -0.42 -17.47
C ARG A 68 11.31 -1.55 -16.55
N LEU A 69 10.15 -2.15 -16.82
CA LEU A 69 9.66 -3.30 -16.08
C LEU A 69 10.58 -4.51 -16.23
N GLU A 70 11.03 -4.80 -17.44
CA GLU A 70 11.97 -5.91 -17.67
C GLU A 70 13.31 -5.66 -16.95
N MET A 71 13.85 -4.45 -17.00
CA MET A 71 15.04 -4.07 -16.23
C MET A 71 14.83 -4.29 -14.73
N LEU A 72 13.66 -3.95 -14.17
CA LEU A 72 13.34 -4.19 -12.76
C LEU A 72 13.27 -5.68 -12.45
N ARG A 73 12.70 -6.51 -13.34
CA ARG A 73 12.65 -7.97 -13.22
C ARG A 73 14.05 -8.58 -13.20
N GLU A 74 14.90 -8.19 -14.15
CA GLU A 74 16.27 -8.68 -14.24
C GLU A 74 17.10 -8.33 -13.00
N LYS A 75 17.05 -7.06 -12.55
CA LYS A 75 17.78 -6.61 -11.35
C LYS A 75 17.26 -7.31 -10.09
N THR A 76 15.94 -7.49 -9.97
CA THR A 76 15.32 -8.23 -8.85
C THR A 76 15.75 -9.69 -8.86
N ALA A 77 15.68 -10.38 -10.01
CA ALA A 77 16.14 -11.76 -10.14
C ALA A 77 17.64 -11.91 -9.77
N ARG A 78 18.47 -10.97 -10.22
CA ARG A 78 19.90 -10.94 -9.86
C ARG A 78 20.10 -10.76 -8.36
N ALA A 79 19.39 -9.85 -7.71
CA ALA A 79 19.45 -9.61 -6.28
C ALA A 79 19.06 -10.88 -5.49
N LEU A 80 17.99 -11.55 -5.90
CA LEU A 80 17.48 -12.77 -5.25
C LEU A 80 18.36 -14.00 -5.51
N SER A 81 19.19 -14.01 -6.56
CA SER A 81 20.13 -15.10 -6.83
C SER A 81 21.36 -15.10 -5.92
N GLY A 82 21.47 -14.16 -4.97
CA GLY A 82 22.61 -14.04 -4.05
C GLY A 82 23.86 -13.43 -4.69
N LYS A 83 23.79 -12.93 -5.93
CA LYS A 83 24.90 -12.23 -6.58
C LYS A 83 25.12 -10.86 -5.93
N PRO A 84 26.37 -10.37 -5.84
CA PRO A 84 26.64 -9.03 -5.33
C PRO A 84 25.90 -7.96 -6.14
N MET A 85 25.32 -6.98 -5.44
CA MET A 85 24.64 -5.83 -6.00
C MET A 85 25.36 -4.56 -5.57
N GLU A 86 25.74 -3.71 -6.56
CA GLU A 86 26.34 -2.40 -6.30
C GLU A 86 25.26 -1.35 -5.95
N ASP A 87 24.10 -1.46 -6.59
CA ASP A 87 22.96 -0.59 -6.36
C ASP A 87 22.40 -0.81 -4.94
N PRO A 88 22.39 0.21 -4.05
CA PRO A 88 21.98 0.07 -2.66
C PRO A 88 20.51 -0.35 -2.51
N VAL A 89 19.64 -0.04 -3.48
CA VAL A 89 18.23 -0.44 -3.49
C VAL A 89 18.11 -1.97 -3.57
N PHE A 90 18.75 -2.58 -4.58
CA PHE A 90 18.69 -4.03 -4.80
C PHE A 90 19.57 -4.81 -3.81
N ALA A 91 20.67 -4.21 -3.33
CA ALA A 91 21.46 -4.79 -2.23
C ALA A 91 20.62 -4.84 -0.94
N GLY A 92 19.79 -3.84 -0.69
CA GLY A 92 18.84 -3.83 0.42
C GLY A 92 17.78 -4.91 0.30
N LEU A 93 17.15 -5.06 -0.86
CA LEU A 93 16.20 -6.16 -1.13
C LEU A 93 16.85 -7.52 -0.88
N ALA A 94 18.03 -7.78 -1.47
CA ALA A 94 18.76 -9.05 -1.32
C ALA A 94 19.03 -9.38 0.15
N ARG A 95 19.46 -8.38 0.95
CA ARG A 95 19.70 -8.53 2.39
C ARG A 95 18.42 -8.89 3.13
N VAL A 96 17.34 -8.15 2.92
CA VAL A 96 16.06 -8.35 3.60
C VAL A 96 15.47 -9.70 3.27
N VAL A 97 15.42 -10.07 1.99
CA VAL A 97 14.87 -11.36 1.53
C VAL A 97 15.65 -12.52 2.15
N LYS A 98 16.99 -12.45 2.16
CA LYS A 98 17.84 -13.48 2.76
C LYS A 98 17.69 -13.55 4.28
N THR A 99 17.67 -12.42 4.98
CA THR A 99 17.62 -12.36 6.44
C THR A 99 16.30 -12.90 6.98
N HIS A 100 15.20 -12.61 6.30
CA HIS A 100 13.85 -12.95 6.74
C HIS A 100 13.23 -14.12 5.97
N GLU A 101 14.01 -14.81 5.14
CA GLU A 101 13.56 -15.98 4.35
C GLU A 101 12.27 -15.69 3.56
N ILE A 102 12.17 -14.46 3.01
CA ILE A 102 11.01 -14.04 2.23
C ILE A 102 10.95 -14.87 0.95
N ASN A 103 9.75 -15.40 0.64
CA ASN A 103 9.56 -16.14 -0.59
C ASN A 103 9.88 -15.24 -1.80
N HIS A 104 10.76 -15.73 -2.68
CA HIS A 104 11.20 -14.99 -3.88
C HIS A 104 10.05 -14.58 -4.81
N ARG A 105 8.91 -15.26 -4.72
CA ARG A 105 7.71 -14.93 -5.47
C ARG A 105 7.19 -13.53 -5.10
N HIS A 106 7.21 -13.13 -3.82
CA HIS A 106 6.58 -11.88 -3.37
C HIS A 106 7.15 -10.63 -4.03
N PRO A 107 8.48 -10.44 -4.22
CA PRO A 107 8.99 -9.34 -5.04
C PRO A 107 8.46 -9.34 -6.47
N PHE A 108 8.30 -10.51 -7.10
CA PHE A 108 7.73 -10.58 -8.46
C PHE A 108 6.23 -10.34 -8.49
N ASP A 109 5.49 -10.72 -7.44
CA ASP A 109 4.07 -10.39 -7.30
C ASP A 109 3.89 -8.86 -7.27
N LEU A 110 4.79 -8.10 -6.59
CA LEU A 110 4.76 -6.63 -6.64
C LEU A 110 5.02 -6.10 -8.06
N LEU A 111 6.02 -6.63 -8.75
CA LEU A 111 6.33 -6.21 -10.12
C LEU A 111 5.17 -6.51 -11.09
N LYS A 112 4.37 -7.55 -10.83
CA LYS A 112 3.15 -7.83 -11.59
C LYS A 112 2.09 -6.74 -11.38
N GLY A 113 1.99 -6.13 -10.21
CA GLY A 113 1.13 -4.96 -10.00
C GLY A 113 1.52 -3.79 -10.90
N PHE A 114 2.80 -3.50 -11.02
CA PHE A 114 3.29 -2.46 -11.94
C PHE A 114 3.10 -2.83 -13.43
N GLU A 115 3.09 -4.13 -13.78
CA GLU A 115 2.70 -4.57 -15.12
C GLU A 115 1.23 -4.24 -15.42
N MET A 116 0.33 -4.44 -14.44
CA MET A 116 -1.08 -4.05 -14.57
C MET A 116 -1.25 -2.55 -14.80
N ASP A 117 -0.42 -1.71 -14.15
CA ASP A 117 -0.41 -0.26 -14.36
C ASP A 117 0.10 0.11 -15.76
N ALA A 118 1.16 -0.57 -16.24
CA ALA A 118 1.73 -0.35 -17.56
C ALA A 118 0.81 -0.80 -18.72
N GLU A 119 -0.09 -1.75 -18.45
CA GLU A 119 -1.08 -2.25 -19.42
C GLU A 119 -2.38 -1.43 -19.43
N ASP A 120 -2.49 -0.37 -18.65
CA ASP A 120 -3.71 0.43 -18.45
C ASP A 120 -4.93 -0.48 -18.14
N ARG A 121 -4.75 -1.46 -17.24
CA ARG A 121 -5.78 -2.47 -16.91
C ARG A 121 -7.08 -1.83 -16.46
N VAL A 122 -8.20 -2.30 -17.00
CA VAL A 122 -9.55 -1.88 -16.62
C VAL A 122 -10.09 -2.80 -15.53
N TYR A 123 -10.55 -2.22 -14.44
CA TYR A 123 -11.13 -2.94 -13.29
C TYR A 123 -12.65 -2.95 -13.40
N LYS A 124 -13.22 -4.10 -13.76
CA LYS A 124 -14.67 -4.25 -14.01
C LYS A 124 -15.45 -4.56 -12.74
N SER A 125 -14.84 -5.29 -11.82
CA SER A 125 -15.45 -5.80 -10.59
C SER A 125 -14.60 -5.52 -9.36
N VAL A 126 -15.21 -5.71 -8.19
CA VAL A 126 -14.49 -5.66 -6.90
C VAL A 126 -13.36 -6.69 -6.87
N ASP A 127 -13.55 -7.88 -7.44
CA ASP A 127 -12.49 -8.91 -7.47
C ASP A 127 -11.28 -8.46 -8.31
N ASP A 128 -11.49 -7.75 -9.41
CA ASP A 128 -10.39 -7.20 -10.23
C ASP A 128 -9.55 -6.20 -9.44
N ILE A 129 -10.19 -5.31 -8.69
CA ILE A 129 -9.46 -4.31 -7.89
C ILE A 129 -8.79 -4.92 -6.65
N LEU A 130 -9.35 -5.99 -6.09
CA LEU A 130 -8.71 -6.74 -5.00
C LEU A 130 -7.47 -7.48 -5.49
N ASP A 131 -7.50 -8.07 -6.69
CA ASP A 131 -6.35 -8.68 -7.34
C ASP A 131 -5.22 -7.65 -7.55
N TYR A 132 -5.56 -6.48 -8.07
CA TYR A 132 -4.60 -5.38 -8.19
C TYR A 132 -4.06 -4.92 -6.83
N ALA A 133 -4.95 -4.68 -5.86
CA ALA A 133 -4.58 -4.22 -4.53
C ALA A 133 -3.66 -5.22 -3.80
N TYR A 134 -3.85 -6.53 -4.03
CA TYR A 134 -2.91 -7.54 -3.55
C TYR A 134 -1.51 -7.31 -4.13
N HIS A 135 -1.41 -7.17 -5.45
CA HIS A 135 -0.12 -7.08 -6.12
C HIS A 135 0.63 -5.79 -5.75
N VAL A 136 -0.04 -4.64 -5.61
CA VAL A 136 0.64 -3.36 -5.29
C VAL A 136 0.79 -3.07 -3.79
N ALA A 137 0.00 -3.71 -2.92
CA ALA A 137 0.02 -3.40 -1.48
C ALA A 137 -0.12 -4.63 -0.58
N GLY A 138 -0.97 -5.60 -0.89
CA GLY A 138 -1.17 -6.81 -0.10
C GLY A 138 0.12 -7.60 0.08
N VAL A 139 0.84 -7.85 -1.01
CA VAL A 139 2.14 -8.56 -0.99
C VAL A 139 3.20 -7.79 -0.18
N VAL A 140 3.16 -6.45 -0.18
CA VAL A 140 4.05 -5.63 0.67
C VAL A 140 3.72 -5.87 2.15
N GLY A 141 2.43 -5.98 2.49
CA GLY A 141 1.98 -6.37 3.83
C GLY A 141 2.54 -7.73 4.26
N VAL A 142 2.52 -8.74 3.37
CA VAL A 142 3.10 -10.07 3.59
C VAL A 142 4.61 -9.98 3.84
N MET A 143 5.36 -9.29 2.98
CA MET A 143 6.81 -9.11 3.15
C MET A 143 7.15 -8.38 4.46
N MET A 144 6.38 -7.36 4.83
CA MET A 144 6.52 -6.66 6.11
C MET A 144 6.24 -7.56 7.30
N ALA A 145 5.23 -8.44 7.23
CA ALA A 145 4.95 -9.42 8.28
C ALA A 145 6.09 -10.45 8.42
N ASN A 146 6.68 -10.90 7.31
CA ASN A 146 7.89 -11.75 7.34
C ASN A 146 9.06 -11.06 8.05
N ILE A 147 9.30 -9.76 7.82
CA ILE A 147 10.30 -8.96 8.54
C ILE A 147 10.02 -8.96 10.04
N MET A 148 8.74 -8.91 10.44
CA MET A 148 8.31 -8.96 11.85
C MET A 148 8.29 -10.36 12.45
N GLY A 149 8.76 -11.38 11.72
CA GLY A 149 8.90 -12.76 12.20
C GLY A 149 7.67 -13.65 11.98
N VAL A 150 6.63 -13.17 11.32
CA VAL A 150 5.44 -13.98 10.99
C VAL A 150 5.79 -15.01 9.91
N ARG A 151 5.30 -16.25 10.11
CA ARG A 151 5.53 -17.36 9.18
C ARG A 151 4.27 -18.18 8.88
N ASP A 152 3.26 -18.10 9.74
CA ASP A 152 2.00 -18.82 9.56
C ASP A 152 1.11 -18.12 8.53
N ASP A 153 0.49 -18.91 7.66
CA ASP A 153 -0.31 -18.42 6.53
C ASP A 153 -1.53 -17.60 6.98
N ALA A 154 -2.17 -17.98 8.08
CA ALA A 154 -3.36 -17.28 8.56
C ALA A 154 -3.05 -15.83 8.98
N THR A 155 -1.91 -15.60 9.63
CA THR A 155 -1.46 -14.24 9.99
C THR A 155 -0.93 -13.48 8.76
N LEU A 156 -0.26 -14.17 7.81
CA LEU A 156 0.18 -13.57 6.55
C LEU A 156 -1.02 -13.12 5.69
N ASP A 157 -2.11 -13.90 5.65
CA ASP A 157 -3.34 -13.49 4.97
C ASP A 157 -3.91 -12.21 5.57
N ARG A 158 -3.91 -12.08 6.90
CA ARG A 158 -4.38 -10.86 7.55
C ARG A 158 -3.43 -9.67 7.38
N ALA A 159 -2.15 -9.93 7.17
CA ALA A 159 -1.20 -8.89 6.78
C ALA A 159 -1.44 -8.40 5.34
N SER A 160 -1.77 -9.33 4.43
CA SER A 160 -2.25 -8.99 3.08
C SER A 160 -3.52 -8.15 3.14
N ASP A 161 -4.50 -8.55 3.95
CA ASP A 161 -5.76 -7.82 4.14
C ASP A 161 -5.51 -6.36 4.53
N LEU A 162 -4.51 -6.08 5.37
CA LEU A 162 -4.14 -4.70 5.70
C LEU A 162 -3.64 -3.92 4.49
N GLY A 163 -2.83 -4.55 3.64
CA GLY A 163 -2.37 -3.96 2.38
C GLY A 163 -3.52 -3.63 1.45
N LEU A 164 -4.47 -4.57 1.28
CA LEU A 164 -5.68 -4.36 0.49
C LEU A 164 -6.50 -3.17 1.03
N ALA A 165 -6.72 -3.12 2.34
CA ALA A 165 -7.44 -2.02 2.98
C ALA A 165 -6.77 -0.67 2.74
N PHE A 166 -5.44 -0.61 2.81
CA PHE A 166 -4.68 0.60 2.51
C PHE A 166 -4.86 1.03 1.06
N GLN A 167 -4.77 0.11 0.12
CA GLN A 167 -4.89 0.42 -1.30
C GLN A 167 -6.31 0.86 -1.68
N LEU A 168 -7.33 0.15 -1.21
CA LEU A 168 -8.73 0.55 -1.42
C LEU A 168 -9.00 1.96 -0.86
N THR A 169 -8.39 2.29 0.29
CA THR A 169 -8.50 3.63 0.88
C THR A 169 -7.76 4.68 0.06
N ASN A 170 -6.57 4.37 -0.49
CA ASN A 170 -5.86 5.26 -1.39
C ASN A 170 -6.67 5.53 -2.65
N ILE A 171 -7.21 4.50 -3.29
CA ILE A 171 -8.04 4.62 -4.49
C ILE A 171 -9.27 5.52 -4.20
N ALA A 172 -9.98 5.29 -3.08
CA ALA A 172 -11.11 6.13 -2.70
C ALA A 172 -10.71 7.59 -2.45
N ARG A 173 -9.52 7.83 -1.90
CA ARG A 173 -8.97 9.17 -1.69
C ARG A 173 -8.68 9.89 -3.01
N ASP A 174 -8.13 9.16 -3.97
CA ASP A 174 -7.47 9.74 -5.15
C ASP A 174 -8.34 9.68 -6.41
N VAL A 175 -9.66 9.31 -6.30
CA VAL A 175 -10.58 9.11 -7.44
C VAL A 175 -10.50 10.24 -8.48
N ILE A 176 -10.48 11.48 -8.05
CA ILE A 176 -10.47 12.63 -8.96
C ILE A 176 -9.07 12.95 -9.48
N ASP A 177 -8.05 12.82 -8.65
CA ASP A 177 -6.65 12.99 -9.06
C ASP A 177 -6.28 11.93 -10.10
N ASP A 178 -6.68 10.66 -9.88
CA ASP A 178 -6.47 9.57 -10.82
C ASP A 178 -7.24 9.79 -12.14
N ALA A 179 -8.50 10.24 -12.06
CA ALA A 179 -9.31 10.54 -13.24
C ALA A 179 -8.72 11.71 -14.07
N GLN A 180 -8.15 12.71 -13.42
CA GLN A 180 -7.42 13.80 -14.10
C GLN A 180 -6.13 13.31 -14.77
N ALA A 181 -5.53 12.22 -14.26
CA ALA A 181 -4.39 11.54 -14.87
C ALA A 181 -4.79 10.44 -15.88
N ASP A 182 -6.04 10.45 -16.33
CA ASP A 182 -6.64 9.48 -17.27
C ASP A 182 -6.62 8.03 -16.75
N ARG A 183 -6.75 7.82 -15.43
CA ARG A 183 -6.80 6.51 -14.78
C ARG A 183 -8.10 6.36 -13.98
N VAL A 184 -8.68 5.15 -13.97
CA VAL A 184 -9.88 4.82 -13.16
C VAL A 184 -9.61 3.51 -12.43
N PHE A 185 -9.42 3.59 -11.12
CA PHE A 185 -9.21 2.42 -10.27
C PHE A 185 -10.48 1.96 -9.55
N VAL A 186 -11.49 2.83 -9.40
CA VAL A 186 -12.78 2.41 -8.83
C VAL A 186 -13.44 1.42 -9.78
N PRO A 187 -13.89 0.22 -9.31
CA PRO A 187 -14.52 -0.78 -10.15
C PRO A 187 -15.73 -0.24 -10.92
N GLN A 188 -15.84 -0.64 -12.20
CA GLN A 188 -16.92 -0.18 -13.07
C GLN A 188 -18.31 -0.59 -12.57
N ASP A 189 -18.43 -1.74 -11.91
CA ASP A 189 -19.69 -2.19 -11.29
C ASP A 189 -20.12 -1.24 -10.15
N LEU A 190 -19.19 -0.79 -9.30
CA LEU A 190 -19.48 0.20 -8.25
C LEU A 190 -19.83 1.57 -8.84
N LEU A 191 -19.09 2.04 -9.84
CA LEU A 191 -19.39 3.30 -10.51
C LEU A 191 -20.80 3.26 -11.13
N SER A 192 -21.09 2.22 -11.90
CA SER A 192 -22.37 2.03 -12.59
C SER A 192 -23.54 1.91 -11.60
N LYS A 193 -23.35 1.19 -10.49
CA LYS A 193 -24.35 1.06 -9.42
C LYS A 193 -24.79 2.38 -8.85
N HIS A 194 -23.89 3.36 -8.79
CA HIS A 194 -24.16 4.68 -8.24
C HIS A 194 -24.41 5.75 -9.31
N GLY A 195 -24.49 5.33 -10.59
CA GLY A 195 -24.74 6.25 -11.71
C GLY A 195 -23.57 7.16 -12.04
N ALA A 196 -22.35 6.77 -11.65
CA ALA A 196 -21.14 7.47 -12.00
C ALA A 196 -20.61 6.96 -13.37
N PRO A 197 -19.97 7.84 -14.18
CA PRO A 197 -19.39 7.44 -15.45
C PRO A 197 -18.14 6.57 -15.24
N ASN A 198 -17.85 5.71 -16.22
CA ASN A 198 -16.66 4.86 -16.23
C ASN A 198 -15.47 5.50 -16.97
N ALA A 199 -15.69 6.55 -17.74
CA ALA A 199 -14.63 7.26 -18.46
C ALA A 199 -13.98 8.30 -17.55
N ALA A 200 -12.63 8.31 -17.53
CA ALA A 200 -11.85 9.18 -16.66
C ALA A 200 -12.20 10.66 -16.83
N GLN A 201 -12.28 11.15 -18.10
CA GLN A 201 -12.58 12.55 -18.40
C GLN A 201 -13.97 12.98 -17.92
N GLU A 202 -14.95 12.08 -17.93
CA GLU A 202 -16.30 12.34 -17.41
C GLU A 202 -16.29 12.27 -15.87
N LEU A 203 -15.61 11.28 -15.29
CA LEU A 203 -15.50 11.09 -13.85
C LEU A 203 -14.84 12.29 -13.16
N ALA A 204 -13.86 12.92 -13.81
CA ALA A 204 -13.20 14.13 -13.32
C ALA A 204 -14.11 15.36 -13.29
N GLN A 205 -15.23 15.36 -14.03
CA GLN A 205 -16.15 16.49 -14.06
C GLN A 205 -16.91 16.64 -12.74
N ARG A 206 -16.99 17.87 -12.22
CA ARG A 206 -17.56 18.15 -10.91
C ARG A 206 -19.00 17.66 -10.73
N ASP A 207 -19.80 17.71 -11.77
CA ASP A 207 -21.20 17.27 -11.75
C ASP A 207 -21.34 15.78 -11.44
N ASN A 208 -20.29 14.97 -11.70
CA ASN A 208 -20.25 13.54 -11.45
C ASN A 208 -19.66 13.17 -10.07
N TRP A 209 -19.08 14.13 -9.33
CA TRP A 209 -18.47 13.88 -8.02
C TRP A 209 -19.45 13.27 -7.00
N PRO A 210 -20.73 13.71 -6.90
CA PRO A 210 -21.66 13.11 -5.94
C PRO A 210 -21.92 11.61 -6.18
N SER A 211 -21.94 11.15 -7.44
CA SER A 211 -22.11 9.74 -7.78
C SER A 211 -20.80 8.96 -7.59
N ALA A 212 -19.66 9.50 -8.01
CA ALA A 212 -18.34 8.95 -7.76
C ALA A 212 -18.06 8.80 -6.24
N TYR A 213 -18.46 9.78 -5.43
CA TYR A 213 -18.32 9.74 -3.97
C TYR A 213 -19.11 8.58 -3.35
N LYS A 214 -20.30 8.28 -3.82
CA LYS A 214 -21.07 7.11 -3.33
C LYS A 214 -20.36 5.81 -3.64
N ALA A 215 -19.78 5.66 -4.84
CA ALA A 215 -18.98 4.50 -5.20
C ALA A 215 -17.72 4.39 -4.32
N ALA A 216 -17.01 5.50 -4.10
CA ALA A 216 -15.86 5.54 -3.20
C ALA A 216 -16.23 5.19 -1.74
N CYS A 217 -17.37 5.63 -1.24
CA CYS A 217 -17.86 5.26 0.09
C CYS A 217 -18.16 3.76 0.19
N GLU A 218 -18.77 3.13 -0.83
CA GLU A 218 -18.97 1.68 -0.84
C GLU A 218 -17.64 0.93 -0.89
N GLN A 219 -16.68 1.39 -1.68
CA GLN A 219 -15.31 0.84 -1.67
C GLN A 219 -14.64 0.96 -0.28
N LEU A 220 -14.86 2.05 0.45
CA LEU A 220 -14.41 2.20 1.83
C LEU A 220 -15.12 1.23 2.80
N ASP A 221 -16.38 0.85 2.55
CA ASP A 221 -17.06 -0.19 3.35
C ASP A 221 -16.40 -1.56 3.15
N ILE A 222 -15.97 -1.86 1.91
CA ILE A 222 -15.16 -3.05 1.62
C ILE A 222 -13.83 -2.97 2.37
N ALA A 223 -13.11 -1.85 2.28
CA ALA A 223 -11.85 -1.64 2.98
C ALA A 223 -12.00 -1.83 4.51
N GLU A 224 -13.12 -1.42 5.10
CA GLU A 224 -13.37 -1.58 6.54
C GLU A 224 -13.47 -3.05 6.95
N ALA A 225 -13.98 -3.94 6.10
CA ALA A 225 -13.97 -5.38 6.36
C ALA A 225 -12.52 -5.90 6.44
N TYR A 226 -11.66 -5.50 5.52
CA TYR A 226 -10.24 -5.83 5.52
C TYR A 226 -9.48 -5.22 6.71
N TYR A 227 -9.79 -3.99 7.13
CA TYR A 227 -9.25 -3.42 8.37
C TYR A 227 -9.64 -4.23 9.62
N ARG A 228 -10.87 -4.76 9.69
CA ARG A 228 -11.31 -5.63 10.80
C ARG A 228 -10.52 -6.93 10.81
N SER A 229 -10.35 -7.56 9.64
CA SER A 229 -9.52 -8.76 9.50
C SER A 229 -8.10 -8.52 9.97
N ALA A 230 -7.46 -7.45 9.49
CA ALA A 230 -6.08 -7.11 9.84
C ALA A 230 -5.86 -6.95 11.37
N LYS A 231 -6.85 -6.42 12.11
CA LYS A 231 -6.75 -6.30 13.57
C LYS A 231 -6.57 -7.65 14.27
N VAL A 232 -7.12 -8.73 13.70
CA VAL A 232 -6.93 -10.08 14.24
C VAL A 232 -5.46 -10.50 14.10
N GLY A 233 -4.85 -10.30 12.91
CA GLY A 233 -3.43 -10.61 12.69
C GLY A 233 -2.47 -9.76 13.53
N ILE A 234 -2.79 -8.49 13.79
CA ILE A 234 -1.97 -7.60 14.62
C ILE A 234 -1.77 -8.15 16.05
N ARG A 235 -2.70 -8.91 16.60
CA ARG A 235 -2.56 -9.53 17.94
C ARG A 235 -1.40 -10.51 18.04
N GLU A 236 -1.04 -11.15 16.93
CA GLU A 236 0.02 -12.16 16.86
C GLU A 236 1.42 -11.52 16.85
N LEU A 237 1.50 -10.20 16.64
CA LEU A 237 2.78 -9.48 16.58
C LEU A 237 3.29 -9.14 17.99
N ASP A 238 4.63 -9.05 18.11
CA ASP A 238 5.26 -8.45 19.28
C ASP A 238 4.77 -7.01 19.51
N PHE A 239 4.75 -6.57 20.76
CA PHE A 239 4.17 -5.27 21.17
C PHE A 239 4.61 -4.10 20.27
N ARG A 240 5.91 -3.96 19.99
CA ARG A 240 6.42 -2.83 19.20
C ARG A 240 5.97 -2.90 17.74
N CYS A 241 5.94 -4.11 17.17
CA CYS A 241 5.41 -4.35 15.83
C CYS A 241 3.90 -4.10 15.80
N ALA A 242 3.15 -4.66 16.75
CA ALA A 242 1.71 -4.42 16.89
C ALA A 242 1.38 -2.93 17.03
N TRP A 243 2.16 -2.17 17.80
CA TRP A 243 1.98 -0.73 17.94
C TRP A 243 2.25 0.00 16.63
N ALA A 244 3.36 -0.29 15.94
CA ALA A 244 3.71 0.34 14.66
C ALA A 244 2.63 0.09 13.61
N ILE A 245 2.17 -1.17 13.46
CA ILE A 245 1.14 -1.54 12.47
C ILE A 245 -0.22 -0.95 12.85
N SER A 246 -0.61 -0.96 14.14
CA SER A 246 -1.82 -0.30 14.61
C SER A 246 -1.81 1.21 14.37
N ALA A 247 -0.64 1.86 14.48
CA ALA A 247 -0.49 3.27 14.17
C ALA A 247 -0.69 3.55 12.68
N ALA A 248 -0.09 2.72 11.81
CA ALA A 248 -0.29 2.82 10.37
C ALA A 248 -1.77 2.60 10.01
N LEU A 249 -2.41 1.55 10.53
CA LEU A 249 -3.83 1.26 10.33
C LEU A 249 -4.72 2.46 10.69
N LYS A 250 -4.53 3.04 11.88
CA LYS A 250 -5.34 4.18 12.31
C LYS A 250 -5.15 5.40 11.43
N VAL A 251 -3.90 5.68 11.01
CA VAL A 251 -3.61 6.83 10.13
C VAL A 251 -4.22 6.67 8.75
N TYR A 252 -4.19 5.45 8.18
CA TYR A 252 -4.79 5.19 6.87
C TYR A 252 -6.32 5.17 6.94
N ARG A 253 -6.89 4.49 7.93
CA ARG A 253 -8.34 4.47 8.16
C ARG A 253 -8.92 5.89 8.35
N GLU A 254 -8.18 6.79 9.01
CA GLU A 254 -8.57 8.21 9.17
C GLU A 254 -8.73 8.94 7.82
N ILE A 255 -8.00 8.52 6.76
CA ILE A 255 -8.18 9.09 5.41
C ILE A 255 -9.62 8.84 4.93
N GLY A 256 -10.11 7.60 5.07
CA GLY A 256 -11.50 7.27 4.72
C GLY A 256 -12.52 8.02 5.56
N GLU A 257 -12.27 8.19 6.87
CA GLU A 257 -13.15 8.97 7.75
C GLU A 257 -13.20 10.47 7.36
N VAL A 258 -12.06 11.04 6.98
CA VAL A 258 -11.99 12.42 6.49
C VAL A 258 -12.77 12.57 5.19
N LEU A 259 -12.62 11.63 4.24
CA LEU A 259 -13.38 11.63 2.99
C LEU A 259 -14.87 11.53 3.27
N ARG A 260 -15.30 10.59 4.12
CA ARG A 260 -16.73 10.43 4.48
C ARG A 260 -17.34 11.67 5.13
N SER A 261 -16.60 12.31 6.03
CA SER A 261 -17.09 13.49 6.73
C SER A 261 -17.10 14.76 5.88
N GLY A 262 -16.19 14.83 4.89
CA GLY A 262 -16.06 15.98 4.00
C GLY A 262 -16.99 15.95 2.77
N GLY A 263 -17.60 14.79 2.48
CA GLY A 263 -18.40 14.63 1.27
C GLY A 263 -17.55 14.68 -0.02
N PRO A 264 -18.21 14.81 -1.19
CA PRO A 264 -17.50 14.92 -2.46
C PRO A 264 -16.57 16.15 -2.53
N GLU A 265 -16.85 17.19 -1.78
CA GLU A 265 -16.04 18.41 -1.69
C GLU A 265 -14.66 18.16 -1.03
N ALA A 266 -14.48 17.04 -0.33
CA ALA A 266 -13.19 16.67 0.23
C ALA A 266 -12.11 16.57 -0.86
N TRP A 267 -12.46 16.23 -2.08
CA TRP A 267 -11.54 16.14 -3.22
C TRP A 267 -11.11 17.49 -3.81
N GLU A 268 -11.68 18.62 -3.35
CA GLU A 268 -11.15 19.95 -3.71
C GLU A 268 -9.76 20.22 -3.13
N GLY A 269 -9.37 19.40 -2.15
CA GLY A 269 -8.09 19.51 -1.48
C GLY A 269 -7.48 18.16 -1.14
N ARG A 270 -6.33 18.18 -0.47
CA ARG A 270 -5.67 16.95 -0.08
C ARG A 270 -6.44 16.24 1.05
N VAL A 271 -7.10 15.15 0.74
CA VAL A 271 -7.78 14.30 1.74
C VAL A 271 -6.74 13.63 2.66
N GLY A 272 -6.87 13.83 3.95
CA GLY A 272 -6.02 13.13 4.93
C GLY A 272 -5.85 13.87 6.25
N ALA A 273 -5.29 13.16 7.24
CA ALA A 273 -5.07 13.71 8.58
C ALA A 273 -3.91 14.72 8.60
N GLY A 274 -4.08 15.82 9.30
CA GLY A 274 -3.00 16.77 9.59
C GLY A 274 -1.92 16.16 10.50
N LYS A 275 -0.74 16.80 10.54
CA LYS A 275 0.44 16.28 11.30
C LYS A 275 0.11 15.98 12.77
N GLY A 276 -0.58 16.88 13.46
CA GLY A 276 -0.96 16.69 14.87
C GLY A 276 -1.92 15.52 15.08
N ARG A 277 -2.90 15.35 14.18
CA ARG A 277 -3.84 14.22 14.21
C ARG A 277 -3.12 12.89 13.97
N LYS A 278 -2.22 12.81 13.00
CA LYS A 278 -1.39 11.61 12.76
C LYS A 278 -0.58 11.21 13.99
N LEU A 279 0.03 12.18 14.67
CA LEU A 279 0.78 11.92 15.91
C LEU A 279 -0.13 11.41 17.02
N ALA A 280 -1.29 12.03 17.23
CA ALA A 280 -2.27 11.59 18.23
C ALA A 280 -2.76 10.17 17.95
N LEU A 281 -3.06 9.82 16.69
CA LEU A 281 -3.45 8.48 16.28
C LEU A 281 -2.36 7.45 16.55
N ALA A 282 -1.08 7.80 16.24
CA ALA A 282 0.06 6.92 16.47
C ALA A 282 0.29 6.67 17.98
N ILE A 283 0.21 7.68 18.83
CA ILE A 283 0.31 7.53 20.29
C ILE A 283 -0.88 6.72 20.80
N GLY A 284 -2.10 7.04 20.40
CA GLY A 284 -3.31 6.33 20.81
C GLY A 284 -3.39 4.87 20.34
N ALA A 285 -2.51 4.45 19.43
CA ALA A 285 -2.39 3.05 18.99
C ALA A 285 -1.66 2.17 20.02
N ALA A 286 -0.89 2.74 20.94
CA ALA A 286 -0.17 2.00 21.98
C ALA A 286 -1.11 1.27 22.96
N GLY A 287 -2.23 1.89 23.35
CA GLY A 287 -3.17 1.32 24.32
C GLY A 287 -3.75 -0.04 23.88
N PRO A 288 -4.35 -0.15 22.68
CA PRO A 288 -4.79 -1.43 22.12
C PRO A 288 -3.68 -2.47 21.98
N ALA A 289 -2.47 -2.06 21.56
CA ALA A 289 -1.33 -2.95 21.44
C ALA A 289 -0.86 -3.51 22.79
N ILE A 290 -0.83 -2.68 23.86
CA ILE A 290 -0.49 -3.11 25.23
C ILE A 290 -1.51 -4.13 25.75
N ARG A 291 -2.80 -3.86 25.54
CA ARG A 291 -3.88 -4.68 26.11
C ARG A 291 -4.08 -5.99 25.40
N ARG A 292 -3.39 -6.24 24.26
CA ARG A 292 -3.74 -7.33 23.32
C ARG A 292 -5.26 -7.44 23.22
N ALA A 293 -5.90 -6.30 22.90
CA ALA A 293 -7.33 -6.10 23.01
C ALA A 293 -8.06 -7.32 22.49
N LYS A 294 -9.09 -7.79 23.20
CA LYS A 294 -10.00 -8.80 22.67
C LYS A 294 -10.55 -8.26 21.37
N VAL A 295 -9.95 -8.67 20.27
CA VAL A 295 -10.45 -8.40 18.93
C VAL A 295 -11.40 -9.56 18.63
N GLU A 296 -12.60 -9.22 18.19
CA GLU A 296 -13.56 -10.22 17.72
C GLU A 296 -12.95 -10.98 16.56
N GLU A 297 -13.07 -12.31 16.57
CA GLU A 297 -12.63 -13.13 15.46
C GLU A 297 -13.47 -12.81 14.23
N VAL A 298 -12.80 -12.56 13.11
CA VAL A 298 -13.41 -12.25 11.83
C VAL A 298 -13.13 -13.42 10.89
N SER A 299 -14.20 -14.04 10.35
CA SER A 299 -14.05 -15.01 9.27
C SER A 299 -13.46 -14.33 8.04
N ARG A 300 -12.59 -15.04 7.33
CA ARG A 300 -12.12 -14.62 6.00
C ARG A 300 -12.91 -15.23 4.84
N GLU A 301 -14.02 -15.92 5.14
CA GLU A 301 -14.90 -16.42 4.10
C GLU A 301 -15.38 -15.27 3.19
N GLY A 302 -15.18 -15.41 1.89
CA GLY A 302 -15.49 -14.38 0.89
C GLY A 302 -14.47 -13.24 0.80
N PHE A 303 -13.34 -13.31 1.51
CA PHE A 303 -12.22 -12.39 1.31
C PHE A 303 -11.34 -12.85 0.15
N TYR A 304 -10.55 -11.93 -0.39
CA TYR A 304 -9.56 -12.26 -1.40
C TYR A 304 -8.51 -13.23 -0.83
N ASP A 305 -8.32 -14.34 -1.53
CA ASP A 305 -7.27 -15.31 -1.20
C ASP A 305 -6.00 -14.93 -1.97
N ARG A 306 -4.92 -14.70 -1.24
CA ARG A 306 -3.62 -14.43 -1.85
C ARG A 306 -3.18 -15.65 -2.65
N PRO A 307 -2.62 -15.45 -3.84
CA PRO A 307 -2.21 -16.56 -4.70
C PRO A 307 -1.12 -17.40 -4.04
#